data_30b07d35f732431e6ce3b0df59520bb5
#
_entry.id   30b07d35f732431e6ce3b0df59520bb5
#
_cell.length_a   1.000
_cell.length_b   1.000
_cell.length_c   1.000
_cell.angle_alpha   90.00
_cell.angle_beta   90.00
_cell.angle_gamma   90.00
#
_symmetry.space_group_name_H-M   'P 1'
#
loop_
_entity.id
_entity.type
_entity.pdbx_description
1 polymer ?
#
loop_
_entity_poly.entity_id
_entity_poly.type
_entity_poly.pdbx_seq_one_letter_code
_entity_poly.pdbx_strand_id
1 'polypeptide(L)'
;MYRVGDGSKHWSEWIQFRTAKSTYAPIQFVYFGDAQNDILDHWSRVIRMAYQTAPNASFAIHAGDLVNTAHRDHEWAQWFKAGGFLHSQWTAIPAVGNHEFSSVNGGSRRVSIQWRPQFTLPVEKSLDPELHETVYSVDYQDVRIIVLNSNENLEQQTE
;
A
#
# COMPACT_ATOMS: atom_id res chain seq x y z
N MET A 1 -10.17 -17.65 2.85
CA MET A 1 -10.49 -17.34 1.44
C MET A 1 -11.54 -16.24 1.40
N TYR A 2 -11.51 -15.38 0.41
CA TYR A 2 -12.51 -14.34 0.17
C TYR A 2 -12.77 -14.19 -1.35
N ARG A 3 -13.84 -13.53 -1.69
CA ARG A 3 -14.14 -13.03 -3.03
C ARG A 3 -14.86 -11.70 -2.90
N VAL A 4 -14.81 -10.89 -3.93
CA VAL A 4 -15.45 -9.56 -4.00
C VAL A 4 -16.54 -9.61 -5.07
N GLY A 5 -17.64 -8.94 -4.82
CA GLY A 5 -18.74 -8.88 -5.77
C GLY A 5 -19.81 -7.85 -5.42
N ASP A 6 -20.76 -7.69 -6.30
CA ASP A 6 -21.89 -6.76 -6.19
C ASP A 6 -23.06 -7.27 -5.33
N GLY A 7 -22.86 -8.43 -4.70
CA GLY A 7 -23.90 -9.07 -3.88
C GLY A 7 -24.97 -9.83 -4.68
N SER A 8 -24.91 -9.85 -6.01
CA SER A 8 -25.89 -10.52 -6.87
C SER A 8 -25.28 -11.61 -7.73
N LYS A 9 -24.83 -11.29 -8.93
CA LYS A 9 -24.35 -12.26 -9.92
C LYS A 9 -22.88 -12.11 -10.30
N HIS A 10 -22.30 -10.94 -10.05
CA HIS A 10 -20.93 -10.65 -10.44
C HIS A 10 -20.00 -10.83 -9.25
N TRP A 11 -19.19 -11.87 -9.29
CA TRP A 11 -18.22 -12.21 -8.26
C TRP A 11 -16.85 -12.40 -8.88
N SER A 12 -15.82 -11.98 -8.15
CA SER A 12 -14.44 -12.35 -8.46
C SER A 12 -14.25 -13.86 -8.24
N GLU A 13 -13.12 -14.36 -8.70
CA GLU A 13 -12.62 -15.67 -8.28
C GLU A 13 -12.39 -15.73 -6.77
N TRP A 14 -12.32 -16.94 -6.22
CA TRP A 14 -11.93 -17.15 -4.84
C TRP A 14 -10.44 -16.92 -4.65
N ILE A 15 -10.10 -16.03 -3.72
CA ILE A 15 -8.74 -15.67 -3.40
C ILE A 15 -8.36 -16.28 -2.05
N GLN A 16 -7.16 -16.82 -1.97
CA GLN A 16 -6.59 -17.32 -0.72
C GLN A 16 -5.59 -16.31 -0.17
N PHE A 17 -5.67 -16.05 1.11
CA PHE A 17 -4.66 -15.32 1.86
C PHE A 17 -4.45 -15.98 3.22
N ARG A 18 -3.36 -15.63 3.89
CA ARG A 18 -3.04 -16.13 5.22
C ARG A 18 -3.22 -15.05 6.25
N THR A 19 -3.93 -15.36 7.32
CA THR A 19 -3.99 -14.51 8.51
C THR A 19 -2.77 -14.76 9.40
N ALA A 20 -2.50 -13.83 10.32
CA ALA A 20 -1.50 -14.05 11.35
C ALA A 20 -1.82 -15.32 12.16
N LYS A 21 -0.79 -16.02 12.60
CA LYS A 21 -0.94 -17.17 13.50
C LYS A 21 -1.30 -16.69 14.90
N SER A 22 -2.06 -17.47 15.63
CA SER A 22 -2.42 -17.21 17.02
C SER A 22 -1.26 -17.46 18.00
N THR A 23 -0.20 -18.13 17.55
CA THR A 23 1.01 -18.40 18.33
C THR A 23 2.21 -17.78 17.62
N TYR A 24 3.23 -17.43 18.41
CA TYR A 24 4.48 -16.91 17.85
C TYR A 24 5.03 -17.83 16.75
N ALA A 25 5.40 -17.21 15.64
CA ALA A 25 6.04 -17.91 14.52
C ALA A 25 6.91 -16.90 13.75
N PRO A 26 7.99 -17.38 13.09
CA PRO A 26 8.80 -16.53 12.22
C PRO A 26 7.94 -15.83 11.16
N ILE A 27 8.21 -14.55 10.95
CA ILE A 27 7.52 -13.71 9.96
C ILE A 27 8.46 -13.50 8.78
N GLN A 28 7.93 -13.62 7.58
CA GLN A 28 8.60 -13.22 6.35
C GLN A 28 7.74 -12.16 5.67
N PHE A 29 8.34 -11.08 5.24
CA PHE A 29 7.67 -10.04 4.46
C PHE A 29 8.60 -9.53 3.35
N VAL A 30 8.05 -8.80 2.40
CA VAL A 30 8.81 -8.13 1.35
C VAL A 30 8.74 -6.62 1.55
N TYR A 31 9.79 -5.94 1.16
CA TYR A 31 9.91 -4.49 1.26
C TYR A 31 10.28 -3.92 -0.11
N PHE A 32 9.49 -2.97 -0.59
CA PHE A 32 9.67 -2.32 -1.87
C PHE A 32 9.71 -0.80 -1.69
N GLY A 33 10.42 -0.12 -2.58
CA GLY A 33 10.37 1.32 -2.75
C GLY A 33 10.39 1.66 -4.24
N ASP A 34 9.93 2.84 -4.59
CA ASP A 34 10.07 3.43 -5.93
C ASP A 34 9.58 2.53 -7.06
N ALA A 35 8.37 2.01 -6.95
CA ALA A 35 7.75 1.20 -8.00
C ALA A 35 7.35 2.01 -9.23
N GLN A 36 7.44 3.33 -9.13
CA GLN A 36 7.16 4.31 -10.18
C GLN A 36 8.03 4.09 -11.42
N ASN A 37 7.66 4.70 -12.53
CA ASN A 37 8.30 4.62 -13.85
C ASN A 37 8.26 3.22 -14.49
N ASP A 38 7.79 3.18 -15.71
CA ASP A 38 7.70 1.94 -16.49
C ASP A 38 7.11 0.75 -15.70
N ILE A 39 6.06 1.04 -14.93
CA ILE A 39 5.45 0.16 -13.93
C ILE A 39 5.12 -1.22 -14.53
N LEU A 40 4.54 -1.27 -15.73
CA LEU A 40 4.19 -2.54 -16.36
C LEU A 40 5.41 -3.32 -16.82
N ASP A 41 6.48 -2.64 -17.21
CA ASP A 41 7.67 -3.29 -17.75
C ASP A 41 8.67 -3.70 -16.68
N HIS A 42 8.82 -2.90 -15.63
CA HIS A 42 9.81 -3.11 -14.58
C HIS A 42 9.20 -3.63 -13.27
N TRP A 43 8.28 -2.89 -12.67
CA TRP A 43 7.67 -3.27 -11.40
C TRP A 43 6.98 -4.63 -11.47
N SER A 44 6.30 -4.94 -12.58
CA SER A 44 5.67 -6.25 -12.76
C SER A 44 6.65 -7.42 -12.65
N ARG A 45 7.90 -7.24 -13.05
CA ARG A 45 8.95 -8.26 -12.94
C ARG A 45 9.49 -8.35 -11.52
N VAL A 46 9.76 -7.17 -10.92
CA VAL A 46 10.30 -7.09 -9.55
C VAL A 46 9.38 -7.79 -8.54
N ILE A 47 8.08 -7.47 -8.55
CA ILE A 47 7.13 -8.07 -7.62
C ILE A 47 6.99 -9.59 -7.81
N ARG A 48 7.06 -10.09 -9.05
CA ARG A 48 7.05 -11.53 -9.32
C ARG A 48 8.33 -12.24 -8.89
N MET A 49 9.49 -11.61 -9.07
CA MET A 49 10.75 -12.13 -8.55
C MET A 49 10.75 -12.17 -7.04
N ALA A 50 10.23 -11.14 -6.38
CA ALA A 50 10.06 -11.13 -4.93
C ALA A 50 9.18 -12.30 -4.45
N TYR A 51 8.09 -12.59 -5.15
CA TYR A 51 7.24 -13.74 -4.84
C TYR A 51 7.98 -15.07 -5.02
N GLN A 52 8.77 -15.21 -6.07
CA GLN A 52 9.58 -16.43 -6.27
C GLN A 52 10.62 -16.62 -5.16
N THR A 53 11.19 -15.52 -4.66
CA THR A 53 12.19 -15.54 -3.59
C THR A 53 11.57 -15.73 -2.22
N ALA A 54 10.40 -15.15 -1.97
CA ALA A 54 9.71 -15.13 -0.69
C ALA A 54 8.23 -15.55 -0.83
N PRO A 55 7.93 -16.76 -1.32
CA PRO A 55 6.55 -17.20 -1.60
C PRO A 55 5.67 -17.31 -0.34
N ASN A 56 6.29 -17.34 0.84
CA ASN A 56 5.62 -17.39 2.13
C ASN A 56 5.52 -16.02 2.83
N ALA A 57 5.87 -14.93 2.14
CA ALA A 57 5.71 -13.60 2.70
C ALA A 57 4.25 -13.35 3.13
N SER A 58 4.08 -12.76 4.29
CA SER A 58 2.77 -12.51 4.90
C SER A 58 2.15 -11.20 4.42
N PHE A 59 2.99 -10.22 4.11
CA PHE A 59 2.59 -8.90 3.64
C PHE A 59 3.71 -8.23 2.84
N ALA A 60 3.39 -7.14 2.19
CA ALA A 60 4.32 -6.30 1.45
C ALA A 60 4.31 -4.87 2.01
N ILE A 61 5.47 -4.34 2.36
CA ILE A 61 5.65 -2.93 2.71
C ILE A 61 6.07 -2.20 1.43
N HIS A 62 5.44 -1.05 1.18
CA HIS A 62 5.77 -0.16 0.07
C HIS A 62 6.19 1.20 0.63
N ALA A 63 7.45 1.55 0.47
CA ALA A 63 8.06 2.74 1.09
C ALA A 63 7.85 4.03 0.30
N GLY A 64 6.71 4.17 -0.34
CA GLY A 64 6.35 5.35 -1.13
C GLY A 64 6.77 5.27 -2.59
N ASP A 65 6.38 6.28 -3.35
CA ASP A 65 6.62 6.44 -4.78
C ASP A 65 6.13 5.22 -5.58
N LEU A 66 4.87 4.85 -5.34
CA LEU A 66 4.22 3.72 -5.98
C LEU A 66 3.94 4.00 -7.45
N VAL A 67 3.63 5.26 -7.74
CA VAL A 67 3.35 5.79 -9.08
C VAL A 67 4.13 7.07 -9.30
N ASN A 68 4.42 7.41 -10.55
CA ASN A 68 5.20 8.61 -10.87
C ASN A 68 4.38 9.90 -10.72
N THR A 69 3.08 9.83 -10.93
CA THR A 69 2.19 11.01 -10.88
C THR A 69 0.83 10.61 -10.31
N ALA A 70 0.68 10.80 -9.02
CA ALA A 70 -0.44 10.23 -8.25
C ALA A 70 -1.84 10.74 -8.61
N HIS A 71 -1.98 11.86 -9.34
CA HIS A 71 -3.27 12.32 -9.85
C HIS A 71 -3.68 11.70 -11.20
N ARG A 72 -2.90 10.75 -11.71
CA ARG A 72 -3.19 10.05 -12.96
C ARG A 72 -3.70 8.65 -12.69
N ASP A 73 -5.00 8.44 -12.82
CA ASP A 73 -5.63 7.13 -12.58
C ASP A 73 -5.03 5.97 -13.37
N HIS A 74 -4.52 6.24 -14.58
CA HIS A 74 -3.93 5.18 -15.39
C HIS A 74 -2.65 4.60 -14.78
N GLU A 75 -1.86 5.40 -14.02
CA GLU A 75 -0.65 4.91 -13.35
C GLU A 75 -1.03 4.00 -12.17
N TRP A 76 -2.08 4.33 -11.42
CA TRP A 76 -2.65 3.43 -10.41
C TRP A 76 -3.17 2.13 -11.02
N ALA A 77 -3.88 2.23 -12.14
CA ALA A 77 -4.33 1.04 -12.87
C ALA A 77 -3.14 0.16 -13.33
N GLN A 78 -2.04 0.77 -13.75
CA GLN A 78 -0.81 0.05 -14.09
C GLN A 78 -0.20 -0.62 -12.85
N TRP A 79 -0.14 0.07 -11.71
CA TRP A 79 0.41 -0.47 -10.47
C TRP A 79 -0.35 -1.70 -10.00
N PHE A 80 -1.68 -1.62 -9.94
CA PHE A 80 -2.51 -2.76 -9.58
C PHE A 80 -2.40 -3.90 -10.60
N LYS A 81 -2.38 -3.59 -11.90
CA LYS A 81 -2.22 -4.60 -12.95
C LYS A 81 -0.85 -5.28 -12.88
N ALA A 82 0.20 -4.54 -12.61
CA ALA A 82 1.56 -5.06 -12.49
C ALA A 82 1.67 -6.07 -11.32
N GLY A 83 1.11 -5.74 -10.16
CA GLY A 83 1.06 -6.64 -9.02
C GLY A 83 0.09 -7.81 -9.21
N GLY A 84 -1.02 -7.57 -9.90
CA GLY A 84 -2.00 -8.60 -10.25
C GLY A 84 -2.47 -9.41 -9.05
N PHE A 85 -2.41 -10.73 -9.14
CA PHE A 85 -2.84 -11.64 -8.08
C PHE A 85 -2.08 -11.47 -6.75
N LEU A 86 -0.88 -10.90 -6.77
CA LEU A 86 -0.07 -10.71 -5.56
C LEU A 86 -0.69 -9.67 -4.62
N HIS A 87 -1.27 -8.59 -5.17
CA HIS A 87 -2.01 -7.62 -4.36
C HIS A 87 -3.29 -8.20 -3.73
N SER A 88 -3.78 -9.29 -4.25
CA SER A 88 -4.92 -10.01 -3.66
C SER A 88 -4.50 -10.97 -2.54
N GLN A 89 -3.25 -11.41 -2.52
CA GLN A 89 -2.73 -12.38 -1.56
C GLN A 89 -1.90 -11.75 -0.44
N TRP A 90 -1.11 -10.74 -0.76
CA TRP A 90 -0.32 -9.98 0.21
C TRP A 90 -1.08 -8.72 0.63
N THR A 91 -1.23 -8.55 1.92
CA THR A 91 -1.67 -7.26 2.46
C THR A 91 -0.62 -6.21 2.14
N ALA A 92 -1.01 -5.13 1.48
CA ALA A 92 -0.13 -3.99 1.24
C ALA A 92 -0.12 -3.07 2.47
N ILE A 93 1.07 -2.66 2.88
CA ILE A 93 1.31 -1.63 3.91
C ILE A 93 2.05 -0.48 3.22
N PRO A 94 1.33 0.45 2.55
CA PRO A 94 1.94 1.50 1.76
C PRO A 94 2.24 2.74 2.59
N ALA A 95 3.40 3.34 2.40
CA ALA A 95 3.70 4.70 2.79
C ALA A 95 3.52 5.66 1.61
N VAL A 96 3.26 6.93 1.88
CA VAL A 96 3.28 7.97 0.86
C VAL A 96 4.72 8.44 0.64
N GLY A 97 5.12 8.50 -0.62
CA GLY A 97 6.36 9.15 -1.04
C GLY A 97 6.09 10.56 -1.59
N ASN A 98 7.12 11.19 -2.13
CA ASN A 98 6.93 12.53 -2.68
C ASN A 98 6.14 12.55 -4.00
N HIS A 99 6.07 11.43 -4.72
CA HIS A 99 5.27 11.30 -5.95
C HIS A 99 3.78 11.11 -5.68
N GLU A 100 3.38 10.69 -4.49
CA GLU A 100 1.98 10.66 -4.05
C GLU A 100 1.43 12.07 -3.73
N PHE A 101 2.28 13.08 -3.66
CA PHE A 101 1.88 14.48 -3.48
C PHE A 101 1.76 15.21 -4.82
N SER A 102 0.71 15.99 -4.96
CA SER A 102 0.48 16.83 -6.14
C SER A 102 0.04 18.24 -5.76
N SER A 103 0.33 19.21 -6.63
CA SER A 103 -0.23 20.54 -6.56
C SER A 103 -1.36 20.67 -7.57
N VAL A 104 -2.55 20.98 -7.09
CA VAL A 104 -3.70 21.23 -7.96
C VAL A 104 -3.86 22.75 -8.11
N ASN A 105 -3.92 23.23 -9.34
CA ASN A 105 -4.11 24.64 -9.68
C ASN A 105 -3.08 25.61 -9.05
N GLY A 106 -1.82 25.16 -8.90
CA GLY A 106 -0.75 25.99 -8.35
C GLY A 106 -0.82 26.23 -6.84
N GLY A 107 -1.68 25.49 -6.13
CA GLY A 107 -1.74 25.50 -4.67
C GLY A 107 -0.59 24.75 -3.99
N SER A 108 -0.65 24.63 -2.68
CA SER A 108 0.31 23.84 -1.90
C SER A 108 0.28 22.36 -2.32
N ARG A 109 1.42 21.69 -2.24
CA ARG A 109 1.47 20.24 -2.44
C ARG A 109 0.71 19.53 -1.32
N ARG A 110 -0.15 18.62 -1.71
CA ARG A 110 -0.92 17.76 -0.80
C ARG A 110 -0.95 16.34 -1.32
N VAL A 111 -1.24 15.39 -0.45
CA VAL A 111 -1.52 14.02 -0.87
C VAL A 111 -2.61 14.01 -1.93
N SER A 112 -2.36 13.30 -3.02
CA SER A 112 -3.32 13.19 -4.12
C SER A 112 -4.66 12.66 -3.65
N ILE A 113 -5.73 13.21 -4.20
CA ILE A 113 -7.10 12.72 -3.93
C ILE A 113 -7.29 11.26 -4.33
N GLN A 114 -6.44 10.71 -5.20
CA GLN A 114 -6.46 9.31 -5.59
C GLN A 114 -5.92 8.37 -4.50
N TRP A 115 -5.14 8.85 -3.53
CA TRP A 115 -4.55 8.00 -2.49
C TRP A 115 -5.58 7.23 -1.68
N ARG A 116 -6.49 7.95 -1.03
CA ARG A 116 -7.52 7.35 -0.17
C ARG A 116 -8.46 6.37 -0.87
N PRO A 117 -8.90 6.58 -2.12
CA PRO A 117 -9.67 5.57 -2.85
C PRO A 117 -8.91 4.27 -3.16
N GLN A 118 -7.57 4.29 -3.19
CA GLN A 118 -6.79 3.09 -3.49
C GLN A 118 -6.62 2.19 -2.28
N PHE A 119 -6.60 2.75 -1.07
CA PHE A 119 -6.28 2.00 0.14
C PHE A 119 -7.26 2.33 1.27
N THR A 120 -7.62 1.31 2.03
CA THR A 120 -8.35 1.48 3.31
C THR A 120 -7.34 1.25 4.44
N LEU A 121 -6.77 2.32 4.95
CA LEU A 121 -5.70 2.27 5.94
C LEU A 121 -6.23 2.64 7.34
N PRO A 122 -5.54 2.25 8.41
CA PRO A 122 -5.89 2.66 9.76
C PRO A 122 -5.91 4.18 9.88
N VAL A 123 -6.87 4.69 10.65
CA VAL A 123 -6.97 6.11 10.98
C VAL A 123 -6.64 6.30 12.45
N GLU A 124 -5.53 6.99 12.72
CA GLU A 124 -5.17 7.41 14.07
C GLU A 124 -5.90 8.72 14.39
N LYS A 125 -6.91 8.64 15.27
CA LYS A 125 -7.82 9.75 15.54
C LYS A 125 -7.19 10.89 16.35
N SER A 126 -6.07 10.66 17.00
CA SER A 126 -5.31 11.68 17.75
C SER A 126 -4.56 12.63 16.82
N LEU A 127 -4.27 12.19 15.58
CA LEU A 127 -3.56 12.98 14.61
C LEU A 127 -4.46 13.96 13.84
N ASP A 128 -3.84 14.99 13.26
CA ASP A 128 -4.52 15.90 12.34
C ASP A 128 -5.19 15.12 11.20
N PRO A 129 -6.44 15.46 10.81
CA PRO A 129 -7.12 14.82 9.69
C PRO A 129 -6.35 14.83 8.36
N GLU A 130 -5.43 15.77 8.15
CA GLU A 130 -4.58 15.78 6.95
C GLU A 130 -3.59 14.62 6.94
N LEU A 131 -3.19 14.10 8.12
CA LEU A 131 -2.30 12.95 8.29
C LEU A 131 -3.02 11.59 8.25
N HIS A 132 -4.34 11.57 8.32
CA HIS A 132 -5.09 10.32 8.28
C HIS A 132 -4.77 9.51 7.04
N GLU A 133 -4.61 8.19 7.21
CA GLU A 133 -4.27 7.22 6.16
C GLU A 133 -2.89 7.44 5.49
N THR A 134 -2.08 8.38 6.01
CA THR A 134 -0.69 8.58 5.61
C THR A 134 0.28 8.35 6.76
N VAL A 135 -0.21 8.50 8.01
CA VAL A 135 0.48 8.16 9.25
C VAL A 135 -0.38 7.16 10.00
N TYR A 136 0.12 5.97 10.24
CA TYR A 136 -0.62 4.90 10.89
C TYR A 136 0.28 3.78 11.40
N SER A 137 -0.27 2.89 12.20
CA SER A 137 0.43 1.67 12.61
C SER A 137 -0.39 0.41 12.34
N VAL A 138 0.32 -0.69 12.14
CA VAL A 138 -0.25 -2.02 11.96
C VAL A 138 0.49 -3.00 12.85
N ASP A 139 -0.24 -3.78 13.62
CA ASP A 139 0.32 -4.87 14.40
C ASP A 139 0.17 -6.20 13.64
N TYR A 140 1.26 -6.92 13.52
CA TYR A 140 1.27 -8.26 12.97
C TYR A 140 2.07 -9.19 13.91
N GLN A 141 1.38 -10.06 14.63
CA GLN A 141 1.92 -10.82 15.77
C GLN A 141 2.58 -9.87 16.79
N ASP A 142 3.87 -10.06 17.09
CA ASP A 142 4.62 -9.26 18.06
C ASP A 142 5.39 -8.10 17.40
N VAL A 143 5.12 -7.81 16.12
CA VAL A 143 5.77 -6.73 15.38
C VAL A 143 4.77 -5.60 15.15
N ARG A 144 5.13 -4.39 15.60
CA ARG A 144 4.43 -3.17 15.23
C ARG A 144 5.17 -2.48 14.09
N ILE A 145 4.46 -2.21 13.02
CA ILE A 145 4.93 -1.47 11.85
C ILE A 145 4.34 -0.07 11.95
N ILE A 146 5.20 0.94 12.05
CA ILE A 146 4.80 2.34 12.11
C ILE A 146 5.14 2.96 10.75
N VAL A 147 4.14 3.56 10.11
CA VAL A 147 4.26 4.28 8.84
C VAL A 147 4.18 5.76 9.14
N LEU A 148 5.22 6.49 8.76
CA LEU A 148 5.31 7.94 8.89
C LEU A 148 5.31 8.60 7.51
N ASN A 149 4.89 9.85 7.47
CA ASN A 149 4.83 10.66 6.25
C ASN A 149 5.99 11.67 6.23
N SER A 150 7.07 11.34 5.56
CA SER A 150 8.26 12.19 5.50
C SER A 150 8.07 13.52 4.74
N ASN A 151 6.93 13.73 4.10
CA ASN A 151 6.61 14.97 3.41
C ASN A 151 5.89 15.99 4.30
N GLU A 152 5.52 15.60 5.52
CA GLU A 152 4.84 16.43 6.50
C GLU A 152 5.71 16.63 7.75
N ASN A 153 5.33 17.57 8.62
CA ASN A 153 6.08 17.85 9.84
C ASN A 153 6.09 16.65 10.77
N LEU A 154 7.28 16.17 11.13
CA LEU A 154 7.46 15.02 12.01
C LEU A 154 6.95 15.26 13.43
N GLU A 155 7.02 16.50 13.95
CA GLU A 155 6.52 16.83 15.29
C GLU A 155 5.02 16.59 15.43
N GLN A 156 4.28 16.70 14.33
CA GLN A 156 2.83 16.44 14.32
C GLN A 156 2.47 14.95 14.23
N GLN A 157 3.46 14.09 14.07
CA GLN A 157 3.30 12.64 13.90
C GLN A 157 3.74 11.83 15.12
N THR A 158 4.25 12.51 16.14
CA THR A 158 4.81 11.89 17.34
C THR A 158 4.12 12.42 18.61
N GLU A 159 2.94 11.90 18.92
CA GLU A 159 2.32 12.03 20.23
C GLU A 159 2.31 10.71 20.99
#